data_417c5b3fa41a4a8faab3cb6db9a0b0ec
#
_entry.id   417c5b3fa41a4a8faab3cb6db9a0b0ec
#
_cell.length_a   1.000
_cell.length_b   1.000
_cell.length_c   1.000
_cell.angle_alpha   90.00
_cell.angle_beta   90.00
_cell.angle_gamma   90.00
#
_symmetry.space_group_name_H-M   'P 1'
#
loop_
_entity.id
_entity.type
_entity.pdbx_description
1 polymer ?
#
loop_
_entity_poly.entity_id
_entity_poly.type
_entity_poly.pdbx_seq_one_letter_code
_entity_poly.pdbx_strand_id
1 'polypeptide(L)'
;MCRIVIDCDPGIDDSLALMLALASPELNIAGITTVSGNVPVDMGTENAAKVLNWMERTDIPIYKGEAVPLKRKYIDAMDTHGRDGMGESFYPAVSYPKQDKDAVQFLEELLEKEKISIIALGPMTNLAKLFLKRPDLMKQVEELVSMGGSFKSHGNCSPVAEYNYWCDPHGAAACYDAFAKAGKKIHMIGLDVTR
;
A
#
# COMPACT_ATOMS: atom_id res chain seq x y z
N MET A 1 12.29 -16.71 -6.54
CA MET A 1 12.01 -15.73 -5.49
C MET A 1 11.34 -14.55 -6.17
N CYS A 2 10.10 -14.23 -5.78
CA CYS A 2 9.34 -13.13 -6.39
C CYS A 2 9.80 -11.80 -5.79
N ARG A 3 10.24 -10.84 -6.65
CA ARG A 3 10.66 -9.52 -6.20
C ARG A 3 9.45 -8.59 -6.13
N ILE A 4 9.21 -8.03 -4.96
CA ILE A 4 7.99 -7.29 -4.68
C ILE A 4 8.25 -5.94 -4.01
N VAL A 5 7.29 -5.03 -4.16
CA VAL A 5 7.08 -3.88 -3.27
C VAL A 5 5.73 -4.04 -2.59
N ILE A 6 5.66 -3.69 -1.32
CA ILE A 6 4.40 -3.64 -0.56
C ILE A 6 4.05 -2.16 -0.37
N ASP A 7 2.89 -1.75 -0.91
CA ASP A 7 2.30 -0.41 -0.73
C ASP A 7 1.15 -0.52 0.27
N CYS A 8 1.27 0.12 1.43
CA CYS A 8 0.38 -0.13 2.57
C CYS A 8 0.13 1.14 3.40
N ASP A 9 -0.90 1.10 4.24
CA ASP A 9 -1.29 2.17 5.17
C ASP A 9 -1.35 1.64 6.62
N PRO A 10 -0.19 1.21 7.20
CA PRO A 10 -0.10 0.28 8.31
C PRO A 10 -1.03 0.56 9.49
N GLY A 11 -2.18 -0.11 9.43
CA GLY A 11 -3.09 -0.39 10.53
C GLY A 11 -2.75 -1.74 11.17
N ILE A 12 -3.71 -2.33 11.88
CA ILE A 12 -3.56 -3.62 12.57
C ILE A 12 -3.29 -4.75 11.56
N ASP A 13 -4.12 -4.87 10.55
CA ASP A 13 -4.08 -5.93 9.54
C ASP A 13 -2.88 -5.80 8.60
N ASP A 14 -2.55 -4.58 8.15
CA ASP A 14 -1.31 -4.32 7.39
C ASP A 14 -0.07 -4.76 8.18
N SER A 15 -0.05 -4.49 9.50
CA SER A 15 1.07 -4.90 10.35
C SER A 15 1.22 -6.42 10.37
N LEU A 16 0.12 -7.16 10.45
CA LEU A 16 0.13 -8.63 10.37
C LEU A 16 0.53 -9.11 8.97
N ALA A 17 0.04 -8.46 7.91
CA ALA A 17 0.41 -8.77 6.54
C ALA A 17 1.91 -8.54 6.28
N LEU A 18 2.48 -7.45 6.81
CA LEU A 18 3.92 -7.18 6.76
C LEU A 18 4.70 -8.27 7.50
N MET A 19 4.29 -8.67 8.70
CA MET A 19 4.96 -9.77 9.44
C MET A 19 4.94 -11.06 8.64
N LEU A 20 3.81 -11.42 8.03
CA LEU A 20 3.70 -12.61 7.18
C LEU A 20 4.63 -12.52 5.98
N ALA A 21 4.65 -11.39 5.28
CA ALA A 21 5.51 -11.19 4.12
C ALA A 21 7.01 -11.25 4.49
N LEU A 22 7.39 -10.67 5.62
CA LEU A 22 8.76 -10.68 6.13
C LEU A 22 9.23 -12.08 6.55
N ALA A 23 8.32 -12.91 7.02
CA ALA A 23 8.57 -14.31 7.38
C ALA A 23 8.56 -15.27 6.19
N SER A 24 8.14 -14.81 5.00
CA SER A 24 7.99 -15.62 3.80
C SER A 24 9.28 -15.65 2.97
N PRO A 25 10.05 -16.76 2.97
CA PRO A 25 11.36 -16.82 2.31
C PRO A 25 11.29 -16.77 0.77
N GLU A 26 10.12 -17.03 0.19
CA GLU A 26 9.86 -16.93 -1.25
C GLU A 26 9.74 -15.49 -1.74
N LEU A 27 9.50 -14.51 -0.85
CA LEU A 27 9.36 -13.10 -1.18
C LEU A 27 10.69 -12.37 -1.03
N ASN A 28 11.05 -11.60 -2.04
CA ASN A 28 12.18 -10.68 -2.02
C ASN A 28 11.64 -9.24 -1.99
N ILE A 29 11.49 -8.67 -0.79
CA ILE A 29 10.91 -7.34 -0.60
C ILE A 29 11.96 -6.28 -0.93
N ALA A 30 11.73 -5.54 -2.04
CA ALA A 30 12.61 -4.46 -2.49
C ALA A 30 12.47 -3.19 -1.64
N GLY A 31 11.31 -3.00 -1.05
CA GLY A 31 10.99 -1.88 -0.17
C GLY A 31 9.51 -1.87 0.20
N ILE A 32 9.19 -1.06 1.19
CA ILE A 32 7.83 -0.78 1.63
C ILE A 32 7.53 0.68 1.28
N THR A 33 6.41 0.93 0.63
CA THR A 33 5.87 2.28 0.41
C THR A 33 4.65 2.48 1.29
N THR A 34 4.52 3.65 1.89
CA THR A 34 3.38 3.95 2.76
C THR A 34 2.47 5.00 2.13
N VAL A 35 1.20 4.98 2.48
CA VAL A 35 0.18 5.90 2.01
C VAL A 35 -0.77 6.24 3.17
N SER A 36 -1.46 7.36 3.13
CA SER A 36 -2.56 7.62 4.05
C SER A 36 -3.77 6.76 3.71
N GLY A 37 -4.31 6.14 4.71
CA GLY A 37 -5.53 5.34 4.65
C GLY A 37 -6.03 5.11 6.07
N ASN A 38 -5.81 3.93 6.64
CA ASN A 38 -6.19 3.57 8.02
C ASN A 38 -5.73 4.61 9.03
N VAL A 39 -4.51 5.13 8.84
CA VAL A 39 -3.90 6.17 9.66
C VAL A 39 -3.21 7.22 8.76
N PRO A 40 -2.87 8.42 9.30
CA PRO A 40 -2.03 9.36 8.58
C PRO A 40 -0.69 8.72 8.15
N VAL A 41 -0.18 9.11 6.99
CA VAL A 41 1.02 8.47 6.39
C VAL A 41 2.26 8.49 7.31
N ASP A 42 2.43 9.53 8.12
CA ASP A 42 3.54 9.60 9.09
C ASP A 42 3.41 8.50 10.14
N MET A 43 2.22 8.31 10.68
CA MET A 43 1.93 7.25 11.66
C MET A 43 2.08 5.86 11.01
N GLY A 44 1.55 5.66 9.80
CA GLY A 44 1.72 4.41 9.06
C GLY A 44 3.19 4.08 8.78
N THR A 45 3.99 5.09 8.44
CA THR A 45 5.44 4.90 8.24
C THR A 45 6.14 4.47 9.54
N GLU A 46 5.79 5.06 10.68
CA GLU A 46 6.30 4.65 11.99
C GLU A 46 5.84 3.24 12.37
N ASN A 47 4.60 2.88 12.08
CA ASN A 47 4.07 1.54 12.34
C ASN A 47 4.78 0.49 11.49
N ALA A 48 5.02 0.76 10.20
CA ALA A 48 5.86 -0.12 9.37
C ALA A 48 7.27 -0.30 9.97
N ALA A 49 7.88 0.77 10.45
CA ALA A 49 9.20 0.70 11.09
C ALA A 49 9.20 -0.15 12.36
N LYS A 50 8.16 -0.06 13.19
CA LYS A 50 7.99 -0.93 14.37
C LYS A 50 7.92 -2.40 13.96
N VAL A 51 7.14 -2.73 12.92
CA VAL A 51 7.04 -4.10 12.41
C VAL A 51 8.39 -4.61 11.92
N LEU A 52 9.11 -3.82 11.11
CA LEU A 52 10.46 -4.20 10.65
C LEU A 52 11.42 -4.45 11.81
N ASN A 53 11.36 -3.62 12.86
CA ASN A 53 12.20 -3.79 14.04
C ASN A 53 11.86 -5.07 14.79
N TRP A 54 10.58 -5.42 14.98
CA TRP A 54 10.17 -6.67 15.63
C TRP A 54 10.57 -7.92 14.85
N MET A 55 10.54 -7.81 13.53
CA MET A 55 10.91 -8.90 12.63
C MET A 55 12.42 -8.97 12.34
N GLU A 56 13.23 -8.08 12.97
CA GLU A 56 14.67 -7.97 12.74
C GLU A 56 15.06 -7.77 11.27
N ARG A 57 14.17 -7.06 10.51
CA ARG A 57 14.32 -6.82 9.07
C ARG A 57 14.48 -5.32 8.76
N THR A 58 15.30 -4.64 9.54
CA THR A 58 15.62 -3.21 9.34
C THR A 58 16.50 -2.94 8.10
N ASP A 59 16.88 -3.99 7.40
CA ASP A 59 17.53 -3.95 6.09
C ASP A 59 16.59 -3.47 4.97
N ILE A 60 15.27 -3.59 5.14
CA ILE A 60 14.28 -3.22 4.13
C ILE A 60 13.96 -1.72 4.27
N PRO A 61 14.12 -0.92 3.19
CA PRO A 61 13.82 0.51 3.24
C PRO A 61 12.31 0.78 3.24
N ILE A 62 11.91 1.86 3.96
CA ILE A 62 10.54 2.37 3.97
C ILE A 62 10.54 3.74 3.30
N TYR A 63 9.66 3.93 2.32
CA TYR A 63 9.48 5.19 1.60
C TYR A 63 8.11 5.78 1.91
N LYS A 64 8.11 6.96 2.53
CA LYS A 64 6.88 7.68 2.81
C LYS A 64 6.27 8.21 1.52
N GLY A 65 4.98 7.95 1.32
CA GLY A 65 4.23 8.38 0.15
C GLY A 65 3.18 9.43 0.47
N GLU A 66 2.05 9.29 -0.20
CA GLU A 66 1.05 10.34 -0.26
C GLU A 66 0.26 10.48 1.04
N ALA A 67 0.11 11.74 1.44
CA ALA A 67 -0.62 12.10 2.65
C ALA A 67 -2.11 12.34 2.40
N VAL A 68 -2.53 12.49 1.15
CA VAL A 68 -3.91 12.77 0.79
C VAL A 68 -4.31 12.06 -0.51
N PRO A 69 -5.57 11.65 -0.66
CA PRO A 69 -6.09 11.08 -1.90
C PRO A 69 -5.99 12.07 -3.07
N LEU A 70 -6.08 11.58 -4.31
CA LEU A 70 -5.96 12.43 -5.51
C LEU A 70 -6.95 13.60 -5.54
N LYS A 71 -8.18 13.37 -5.11
CA LYS A 71 -9.24 14.40 -5.17
C LYS A 71 -10.12 14.48 -3.93
N ARG A 72 -10.26 13.39 -3.18
CA ARG A 72 -11.10 13.38 -1.99
C ARG A 72 -10.38 13.98 -0.79
N LYS A 73 -11.14 14.44 0.18
CA LYS A 73 -10.60 14.74 1.51
C LYS A 73 -10.19 13.42 2.17
N TYR A 74 -9.03 13.41 2.79
CA TYR A 74 -8.57 12.28 3.59
C TYR A 74 -9.50 12.07 4.79
N ILE A 75 -9.84 10.81 5.03
CA ILE A 75 -10.61 10.34 6.19
C ILE A 75 -9.91 9.06 6.64
N ASP A 76 -9.48 9.02 7.89
CA ASP A 76 -8.83 7.86 8.48
C ASP A 76 -9.84 6.82 8.98
N ALA A 77 -9.32 5.70 9.47
CA ALA A 77 -10.07 4.63 10.13
C ALA A 77 -9.54 4.38 11.56
N MET A 78 -9.11 5.43 12.24
CA MET A 78 -8.59 5.33 13.61
C MET A 78 -9.66 4.87 14.62
N ASP A 79 -10.94 5.00 14.29
CA ASP A 79 -12.06 4.40 15.04
C ASP A 79 -12.04 2.86 15.00
N THR A 80 -11.45 2.28 13.96
CA THR A 80 -11.30 0.82 13.78
C THR A 80 -9.94 0.32 14.23
N HIS A 81 -8.86 1.03 13.85
CA HIS A 81 -7.47 0.61 14.10
C HIS A 81 -6.88 1.15 15.40
N GLY A 82 -7.61 1.97 16.16
CA GLY A 82 -7.11 2.66 17.34
C GLY A 82 -6.34 3.94 16.99
N ARG A 83 -6.17 4.81 17.99
CA ARG A 83 -5.53 6.12 17.83
C ARG A 83 -4.06 6.06 17.40
N ASP A 84 -3.40 4.94 17.64
CA ASP A 84 -2.03 4.65 17.22
C ASP A 84 -1.96 3.79 15.94
N GLY A 85 -3.11 3.38 15.41
CA GLY A 85 -3.21 2.46 14.29
C GLY A 85 -2.85 1.01 14.62
N MET A 86 -2.60 0.69 15.90
CA MET A 86 -2.12 -0.62 16.36
C MET A 86 -2.95 -1.15 17.55
N GLY A 87 -4.25 -0.84 17.55
CA GLY A 87 -5.20 -1.31 18.57
C GLY A 87 -5.00 -0.66 19.93
N GLU A 88 -4.49 0.57 19.97
CA GLU A 88 -4.16 1.32 21.20
C GLU A 88 -3.11 0.63 22.09
N SER A 89 -2.22 -0.13 21.47
CA SER A 89 -1.11 -0.80 22.16
C SER A 89 0.01 0.15 22.54
N PHE A 90 0.08 1.33 21.93
CA PHE A 90 1.04 2.42 22.19
C PHE A 90 2.51 1.93 22.28
N TYR A 91 2.88 1.07 21.36
CA TYR A 91 4.26 0.59 21.27
C TYR A 91 5.26 1.74 21.12
N PRO A 92 6.44 1.63 21.77
CA PRO A 92 7.45 2.66 21.69
C PRO A 92 7.85 2.99 20.24
N ALA A 93 8.18 4.25 20.00
CA ALA A 93 8.76 4.66 18.73
C ALA A 93 10.12 3.97 18.53
N VAL A 94 10.42 3.62 17.29
CA VAL A 94 11.70 3.04 16.89
C VAL A 94 12.43 3.98 15.95
N SER A 95 13.75 3.95 15.99
CA SER A 95 14.57 4.66 15.00
C SER A 95 14.64 3.84 13.73
N TYR A 96 14.45 4.49 12.57
CA TYR A 96 14.61 3.88 11.26
C TYR A 96 15.27 4.87 10.28
N PRO A 97 16.02 4.39 9.28
CA PRO A 97 16.65 5.25 8.29
C PRO A 97 15.59 5.95 7.43
N LYS A 98 15.52 7.28 7.52
CA LYS A 98 14.66 8.06 6.61
C LYS A 98 15.29 8.07 5.22
N GLN A 99 14.46 7.87 4.22
CA GLN A 99 14.88 7.94 2.83
C GLN A 99 14.75 9.37 2.30
N ASP A 100 15.67 9.77 1.42
CA ASP A 100 15.64 11.09 0.77
C ASP A 100 14.58 11.19 -0.33
N LYS A 101 14.03 10.04 -0.76
CA LYS A 101 13.02 9.91 -1.81
C LYS A 101 11.68 9.57 -1.21
N ASP A 102 10.63 10.05 -1.87
CA ASP A 102 9.27 9.59 -1.58
C ASP A 102 8.95 8.24 -2.26
N ALA A 103 7.79 7.68 -1.93
CA ALA A 103 7.33 6.41 -2.47
C ALA A 103 7.21 6.41 -4.00
N VAL A 104 6.70 7.50 -4.59
CA VAL A 104 6.50 7.59 -6.05
C VAL A 104 7.84 7.63 -6.78
N GLN A 105 8.81 8.40 -6.26
CA GLN A 105 10.16 8.46 -6.80
C GLN A 105 10.88 7.12 -6.70
N PHE A 106 10.74 6.42 -5.57
CA PHE A 106 11.31 5.09 -5.39
C PHE A 106 10.74 4.09 -6.39
N LEU A 107 9.41 4.04 -6.51
CA LEU A 107 8.73 3.14 -7.45
C LEU A 107 9.13 3.45 -8.92
N GLU A 108 9.21 4.73 -9.27
CA GLU A 108 9.65 5.17 -10.60
C GLU A 108 11.04 4.63 -10.92
N GLU A 109 12.02 4.91 -10.05
CA GLU A 109 13.41 4.47 -10.26
C GLU A 109 13.59 2.95 -10.25
N LEU A 110 12.79 2.24 -9.43
CA LEU A 110 12.85 0.79 -9.37
C LEU A 110 12.31 0.17 -10.66
N LEU A 111 11.15 0.63 -11.13
CA LEU A 111 10.54 0.14 -12.38
C LEU A 111 11.32 0.55 -13.64
N GLU A 112 12.15 1.60 -13.60
CA GLU A 112 13.07 1.90 -14.69
C GLU A 112 14.18 0.84 -14.83
N LYS A 113 14.54 0.15 -13.76
CA LYS A 113 15.65 -0.79 -13.71
C LYS A 113 15.23 -2.25 -13.88
N GLU A 114 14.09 -2.61 -13.31
CA GLU A 114 13.68 -4.02 -13.22
C GLU A 114 12.16 -4.18 -13.22
N LYS A 115 11.72 -5.41 -13.52
CA LYS A 115 10.33 -5.79 -13.36
C LYS A 115 10.07 -6.21 -11.92
N ILE A 116 8.95 -5.78 -11.38
CA ILE A 116 8.50 -6.12 -10.03
C ILE A 116 7.02 -6.44 -10.00
N SER A 117 6.61 -7.21 -9.01
CA SER A 117 5.21 -7.31 -8.59
C SER A 117 4.93 -6.33 -7.46
N ILE A 118 3.71 -5.80 -7.40
CA ILE A 118 3.29 -4.85 -6.39
C ILE A 118 2.12 -5.46 -5.62
N ILE A 119 2.22 -5.42 -4.29
CA ILE A 119 1.13 -5.77 -3.38
C ILE A 119 0.65 -4.46 -2.77
N ALA A 120 -0.54 -4.01 -3.17
CA ALA A 120 -1.18 -2.82 -2.64
C ALA A 120 -2.21 -3.24 -1.59
N LEU A 121 -1.95 -2.92 -0.33
CA LEU A 121 -2.81 -3.22 0.81
C LEU A 121 -3.69 -2.03 1.19
N GLY A 122 -3.25 -0.81 0.87
CA GLY A 122 -3.95 0.45 1.13
C GLY A 122 -4.53 1.13 -0.11
N PRO A 123 -4.98 2.39 0.03
CA PRO A 123 -5.44 3.20 -1.10
C PRO A 123 -4.37 3.36 -2.18
N MET A 124 -4.73 3.19 -3.45
CA MET A 124 -3.76 3.16 -4.57
C MET A 124 -3.25 4.55 -5.01
N THR A 125 -3.16 5.52 -4.11
CA THR A 125 -2.78 6.91 -4.44
C THR A 125 -1.35 7.01 -4.96
N ASN A 126 -0.39 6.31 -4.33
CA ASN A 126 1.00 6.27 -4.77
C ASN A 126 1.11 5.73 -6.20
N LEU A 127 0.47 4.59 -6.44
CA LEU A 127 0.48 3.90 -7.74
C LEU A 127 -0.20 4.74 -8.82
N ALA A 128 -1.33 5.37 -8.49
CA ALA A 128 -2.03 6.25 -9.41
C ALA A 128 -1.18 7.45 -9.84
N LYS A 129 -0.49 8.10 -8.90
CA LYS A 129 0.42 9.21 -9.22
C LYS A 129 1.56 8.75 -10.11
N LEU A 130 2.15 7.59 -9.82
CA LEU A 130 3.18 7.00 -10.67
C LEU A 130 2.68 6.77 -12.10
N PHE A 131 1.57 6.07 -12.27
CA PHE A 131 1.08 5.67 -13.60
C PHE A 131 0.48 6.83 -14.40
N LEU A 132 -0.03 7.86 -13.74
CA LEU A 132 -0.42 9.11 -14.39
C LEU A 132 0.78 9.90 -14.91
N LYS A 133 1.90 9.87 -14.15
CA LYS A 133 3.16 10.54 -14.52
C LYS A 133 3.95 9.74 -15.55
N ARG A 134 4.04 8.42 -15.38
CA ARG A 134 4.89 7.50 -16.14
C ARG A 134 4.11 6.26 -16.62
N PRO A 135 3.16 6.44 -17.55
CA PRO A 135 2.36 5.32 -18.07
C PRO A 135 3.22 4.28 -18.82
N ASP A 136 4.42 4.65 -19.28
CA ASP A 136 5.37 3.77 -19.92
C ASP A 136 5.91 2.67 -18.99
N LEU A 137 5.95 2.93 -17.68
CA LEU A 137 6.45 1.97 -16.68
C LEU A 137 5.46 0.84 -16.38
N MET A 138 4.20 0.95 -16.82
CA MET A 138 3.22 -0.12 -16.67
C MET A 138 3.69 -1.48 -17.18
N LYS A 139 4.47 -1.49 -18.26
CA LYS A 139 5.03 -2.73 -18.84
C LYS A 139 6.03 -3.43 -17.91
N GLN A 140 6.61 -2.71 -16.96
CA GLN A 140 7.56 -3.24 -15.99
C GLN A 140 6.89 -3.82 -14.73
N VAL A 141 5.61 -3.53 -14.50
CA VAL A 141 4.86 -4.17 -13.43
C VAL A 141 4.52 -5.59 -13.88
N GLU A 142 5.04 -6.62 -13.19
CA GLU A 142 4.70 -8.02 -13.50
C GLU A 142 3.26 -8.31 -13.11
N GLU A 143 2.94 -8.10 -11.83
CA GLU A 143 1.61 -8.29 -11.28
C GLU A 143 1.28 -7.14 -10.32
N LEU A 144 0.02 -6.75 -10.27
CA LEU A 144 -0.54 -5.91 -9.22
C LEU A 144 -1.63 -6.72 -8.51
N VAL A 145 -1.38 -7.02 -7.24
CA VAL A 145 -2.37 -7.57 -6.32
C VAL A 145 -2.84 -6.44 -5.43
N SER A 146 -4.12 -6.12 -5.47
CA SER A 146 -4.70 -5.03 -4.68
C SER A 146 -5.74 -5.57 -3.71
N MET A 147 -5.53 -5.36 -2.41
CA MET A 147 -6.59 -5.50 -1.43
C MET A 147 -7.49 -4.27 -1.54
N GLY A 148 -8.74 -4.49 -1.88
CA GLY A 148 -9.71 -3.41 -2.00
C GLY A 148 -10.89 -3.76 -2.88
N GLY A 149 -11.90 -2.92 -2.81
CA GLY A 149 -13.11 -3.06 -3.60
C GLY A 149 -14.06 -4.15 -3.11
N SER A 150 -15.19 -4.23 -3.79
CA SER A 150 -16.23 -5.24 -3.53
C SER A 150 -16.91 -5.54 -4.86
N PHE A 151 -16.90 -6.79 -5.30
CA PHE A 151 -17.45 -7.19 -6.60
C PHE A 151 -18.89 -7.68 -6.48
N LYS A 152 -19.13 -8.66 -5.60
CA LYS A 152 -20.47 -9.21 -5.30
C LYS A 152 -20.89 -9.01 -3.86
N SER A 153 -19.94 -8.73 -2.98
CA SER A 153 -20.19 -8.47 -1.57
C SER A 153 -20.70 -7.04 -1.36
N HIS A 154 -21.30 -6.78 -0.19
CA HIS A 154 -21.58 -5.41 0.23
C HIS A 154 -20.28 -4.70 0.60
N GLY A 155 -20.27 -3.37 0.45
CA GLY A 155 -19.21 -2.52 0.96
C GLY A 155 -19.14 -2.48 2.49
N ASN A 156 -18.08 -1.88 3.01
CA ASN A 156 -17.93 -1.60 4.45
C ASN A 156 -17.95 -0.10 4.77
N CYS A 157 -17.72 0.78 3.79
CA CYS A 157 -17.82 2.24 3.93
C CYS A 157 -19.09 2.85 3.31
N SER A 158 -19.71 2.12 2.40
CA SER A 158 -21.02 2.39 1.85
C SER A 158 -21.65 1.06 1.44
N PRO A 159 -22.92 1.04 0.98
CA PRO A 159 -23.52 -0.20 0.50
C PRO A 159 -22.72 -0.97 -0.55
N VAL A 160 -21.89 -0.27 -1.33
CA VAL A 160 -21.15 -0.84 -2.45
C VAL A 160 -19.63 -0.57 -2.42
N ALA A 161 -19.12 0.21 -1.46
CA ALA A 161 -17.72 0.62 -1.46
C ALA A 161 -16.96 0.00 -0.28
N GLU A 162 -15.83 -0.60 -0.60
CA GLU A 162 -14.79 -1.01 0.34
C GLU A 162 -13.88 0.18 0.65
N TYR A 163 -13.28 0.19 1.84
CA TYR A 163 -12.57 1.32 2.43
C TYR A 163 -11.39 1.84 1.58
N ASN A 164 -10.48 1.00 1.12
CA ASN A 164 -9.31 1.42 0.36
C ASN A 164 -9.70 2.13 -0.95
N TYR A 165 -10.66 1.54 -1.68
CA TYR A 165 -11.16 2.13 -2.92
C TYR A 165 -12.08 3.33 -2.65
N TRP A 166 -12.77 3.36 -1.51
CA TRP A 166 -13.56 4.51 -1.10
C TRP A 166 -12.68 5.70 -0.67
N CYS A 167 -11.52 5.45 -0.04
CA CYS A 167 -10.58 6.50 0.33
C CYS A 167 -10.06 7.25 -0.90
N ASP A 168 -9.64 6.56 -1.94
CA ASP A 168 -9.22 7.18 -3.20
C ASP A 168 -9.82 6.49 -4.43
N PRO A 169 -11.11 6.71 -4.73
CA PRO A 169 -11.75 6.12 -5.90
C PRO A 169 -11.15 6.63 -7.21
N HIS A 170 -10.58 7.83 -7.23
CA HIS A 170 -9.90 8.38 -8.40
C HIS A 170 -8.55 7.70 -8.61
N GLY A 171 -7.84 7.39 -7.53
CA GLY A 171 -6.61 6.60 -7.57
C GLY A 171 -6.87 5.18 -8.07
N ALA A 172 -7.88 4.51 -7.52
CA ALA A 172 -8.30 3.20 -8.00
C ALA A 172 -8.66 3.22 -9.49
N ALA A 173 -9.53 4.14 -9.91
CA ALA A 173 -9.92 4.27 -11.31
C ALA A 173 -8.71 4.53 -12.24
N ALA A 174 -7.78 5.40 -11.84
CA ALA A 174 -6.58 5.69 -12.62
C ALA A 174 -5.68 4.45 -12.79
N CYS A 175 -5.52 3.63 -11.74
CA CYS A 175 -4.78 2.38 -11.82
C CYS A 175 -5.47 1.38 -12.77
N TYR A 176 -6.77 1.18 -12.63
CA TYR A 176 -7.53 0.30 -13.53
C TYR A 176 -7.45 0.74 -14.99
N ASP A 177 -7.59 2.04 -15.26
CA ASP A 177 -7.46 2.61 -16.61
C ASP A 177 -6.05 2.40 -17.18
N ALA A 178 -5.01 2.59 -16.37
CA ALA A 178 -3.62 2.39 -16.78
C ALA A 178 -3.36 0.91 -17.13
N PHE A 179 -3.82 -0.01 -16.29
CA PHE A 179 -3.69 -1.45 -16.52
C PHE A 179 -4.48 -1.91 -17.76
N ALA A 180 -5.71 -1.45 -17.91
CA ALA A 180 -6.54 -1.76 -19.09
C ALA A 180 -5.87 -1.28 -20.38
N LYS A 181 -5.35 -0.04 -20.42
CA LYS A 181 -4.61 0.50 -21.58
C LYS A 181 -3.35 -0.28 -21.90
N ALA A 182 -2.69 -0.83 -20.89
CA ALA A 182 -1.50 -1.68 -21.05
C ALA A 182 -1.84 -3.16 -21.40
N GLY A 183 -3.11 -3.52 -21.47
CA GLY A 183 -3.57 -4.90 -21.69
C GLY A 183 -3.26 -5.84 -20.51
N LYS A 184 -3.08 -5.27 -19.30
CA LYS A 184 -2.79 -6.00 -18.07
C LYS A 184 -4.01 -6.11 -17.17
N LYS A 185 -3.94 -7.00 -16.19
CA LYS A 185 -4.99 -7.22 -15.20
C LYS A 185 -4.50 -6.82 -13.81
N ILE A 186 -5.43 -6.37 -12.97
CA ILE A 186 -5.24 -6.22 -11.53
C ILE A 186 -5.90 -7.42 -10.85
N HIS A 187 -5.17 -8.07 -9.95
CA HIS A 187 -5.72 -9.11 -9.08
C HIS A 187 -6.37 -8.44 -7.88
N MET A 188 -7.67 -8.21 -7.98
CA MET A 188 -8.44 -7.58 -6.90
C MET A 188 -8.82 -8.62 -5.83
N ILE A 189 -8.38 -8.40 -4.61
CA ILE A 189 -8.76 -9.16 -3.41
C ILE A 189 -9.69 -8.28 -2.59
N GLY A 190 -10.96 -8.30 -2.95
CA GLY A 190 -11.97 -7.44 -2.31
C GLY A 190 -12.67 -8.10 -1.13
N LEU A 191 -13.71 -7.43 -0.61
CA LEU A 191 -14.54 -7.93 0.51
C LEU A 191 -15.24 -9.26 0.20
N ASP A 192 -15.21 -9.72 -1.04
CA ASP A 192 -15.65 -11.07 -1.42
C ASP A 192 -14.74 -12.17 -0.85
N VAL A 193 -13.53 -11.82 -0.42
CA VAL A 193 -12.50 -12.71 0.14
C VAL A 193 -12.13 -12.33 1.58
N THR A 194 -12.01 -11.04 1.86
CA THR A 194 -11.44 -10.51 3.12
C THR A 194 -12.47 -10.25 4.22
N ARG A 195 -13.70 -10.68 4.04
CA ARG A 195 -14.81 -10.51 4.99
C ARG A 195 -14.88 -11.63 6.02
#